data_d41d97f574918d073415bda97b0d3fa0
#
_entry.id   d41d97f574918d073415bda97b0d3fa0
#
_cell.length_a   1.000
_cell.length_b   1.000
_cell.length_c   1.000
_cell.angle_alpha   90.00
_cell.angle_beta   90.00
_cell.angle_gamma   90.00
#
_symmetry.space_group_name_H-M   'P 1'
#
loop_
_entity.id
_entity.type
_entity.pdbx_description
1 polymer ?
#
loop_
_entity_poly.entity_id
_entity_poly.type
_entity_poly.pdbx_seq_one_letter_code
_entity_poly.pdbx_strand_id
1 'polypeptide(L)'
;MSVRKRTWTTRQGEQKEAWIVDYFDQDGDRHIETFQRKKDAEARHDKVRLDVRHGVHTAASKSETVAEAAVRWLNRVGAEGRERGTLAQYRQHVNLHIAPRIGKLKLAHLTPARVEGFRDDLVDKLSRPMARKVLTSLKSLLKAAKHAHVAADVSVGRSKRAERKLEAGRDIPMPAEVKRIIEAAKDNPRMSALLLTAALCGLRASELRGLRWSDVDLKGGELHVRQRADRYNAIGAPKSTSSTRTIPLPPEVVAALKVWKLACPKGDLDLVFPTGTGAIMYHRSMLDSLAPVMVAAGVVRNGKPKYTLHALRHFFASWCINRSADGGRELPAKVVQGLLGHGSIVMTLDRYGHLFPRGDDRAELAAASGALLA
;
A
#
# COMPACT_ATOMS: atom_id res chain seq x y z
N MET A 1 35.34 2.47 -33.05
CA MET A 1 34.47 3.60 -32.74
C MET A 1 35.09 4.89 -33.18
N SER A 2 34.36 5.75 -33.92
CA SER A 2 34.88 7.02 -34.41
C SER A 2 33.81 8.10 -34.46
N VAL A 3 34.23 9.36 -34.28
CA VAL A 3 33.40 10.54 -34.52
C VAL A 3 33.96 11.21 -35.76
N ARG A 4 33.14 11.39 -36.79
CA ARG A 4 33.57 12.03 -38.05
C ARG A 4 32.49 12.93 -38.62
N LYS A 5 32.87 13.95 -39.35
CA LYS A 5 31.97 14.83 -40.10
C LYS A 5 31.60 14.13 -41.41
N ARG A 6 30.33 14.12 -41.76
CA ARG A 6 29.80 13.64 -43.04
C ARG A 6 29.11 14.79 -43.75
N THR A 7 29.43 14.96 -45.03
CA THR A 7 28.77 15.90 -45.95
C THR A 7 28.07 15.12 -47.05
N TRP A 8 26.88 15.53 -47.43
CA TRP A 8 26.13 14.93 -48.54
C TRP A 8 25.27 15.98 -49.24
N THR A 9 24.99 15.77 -50.51
CA THR A 9 24.08 16.60 -51.31
C THR A 9 22.68 15.95 -51.28
N THR A 10 21.66 16.74 -50.97
CA THR A 10 20.26 16.27 -51.03
C THR A 10 19.80 16.12 -52.48
N ARG A 11 18.69 15.44 -52.74
CA ARG A 11 18.07 15.33 -54.07
C ARG A 11 17.71 16.70 -54.68
N GLN A 12 17.59 17.73 -53.84
CA GLN A 12 17.29 19.12 -54.24
C GLN A 12 18.55 19.99 -54.46
N GLY A 13 19.76 19.37 -54.43
CA GLY A 13 21.03 20.08 -54.65
C GLY A 13 21.61 20.78 -53.42
N GLU A 14 20.94 20.72 -52.24
CA GLU A 14 21.47 21.35 -51.03
C GLU A 14 22.59 20.51 -50.40
N GLN A 15 23.72 21.13 -50.08
CA GLN A 15 24.76 20.49 -49.25
C GLN A 15 24.36 20.49 -47.80
N LYS A 16 24.30 19.30 -47.19
CA LYS A 16 24.07 19.10 -45.77
C LYS A 16 25.27 18.43 -45.11
N GLU A 17 25.52 18.82 -43.88
CA GLU A 17 26.60 18.25 -43.08
C GLU A 17 26.08 17.84 -41.69
N ALA A 18 26.66 16.78 -41.16
CA ALA A 18 26.37 16.32 -39.79
C ALA A 18 27.57 15.55 -39.21
N TRP A 19 27.60 15.47 -37.89
CA TRP A 19 28.56 14.64 -37.18
C TRP A 19 27.98 13.27 -37.00
N ILE A 20 28.73 12.22 -37.30
CA ILE A 20 28.32 10.83 -37.10
C ILE A 20 29.20 10.16 -36.04
N VAL A 21 28.56 9.36 -35.20
CA VAL A 21 29.20 8.41 -34.31
C VAL A 21 28.99 7.02 -34.89
N ASP A 22 30.11 6.38 -35.26
CA ASP A 22 30.13 5.05 -35.87
C ASP A 22 30.79 4.08 -34.89
N TYR A 23 30.01 3.07 -34.45
CA TYR A 23 30.47 2.13 -33.41
C TYR A 23 29.89 0.73 -33.63
N PHE A 24 30.54 -0.24 -33.01
CA PHE A 24 30.02 -1.62 -32.86
C PHE A 24 29.55 -1.82 -31.45
N ASP A 25 28.39 -2.49 -31.28
CA ASP A 25 27.91 -2.90 -29.98
C ASP A 25 28.65 -4.16 -29.47
N GLN A 26 28.22 -4.65 -28.28
CA GLN A 26 28.83 -5.83 -27.68
C GLN A 26 28.55 -7.14 -28.45
N ASP A 27 27.53 -7.15 -29.31
CA ASP A 27 27.16 -8.28 -30.16
C ASP A 27 27.87 -8.25 -31.51
N GLY A 28 28.69 -7.19 -31.79
CA GLY A 28 29.41 -6.98 -33.03
C GLY A 28 28.58 -6.28 -34.12
N ASP A 29 27.38 -5.81 -33.80
CA ASP A 29 26.56 -5.08 -34.77
C ASP A 29 26.97 -3.62 -34.88
N ARG A 30 27.06 -3.14 -36.14
CA ARG A 30 27.47 -1.78 -36.47
C ARG A 30 26.30 -0.82 -36.35
N HIS A 31 26.51 0.30 -35.65
CA HIS A 31 25.55 1.39 -35.47
C HIS A 31 26.13 2.73 -35.90
N ILE A 32 25.29 3.56 -36.53
CA ILE A 32 25.63 4.92 -36.95
C ILE A 32 24.55 5.86 -36.38
N GLU A 33 24.98 6.83 -35.56
CA GLU A 33 24.12 7.89 -35.04
C GLU A 33 24.57 9.25 -35.59
N THR A 34 23.60 10.13 -35.90
CA THR A 34 23.86 11.42 -36.55
C THR A 34 23.54 12.57 -35.62
N PHE A 35 24.44 13.57 -35.52
CA PHE A 35 24.32 14.72 -34.64
C PHE A 35 24.58 16.01 -35.40
N GLN A 36 23.92 17.09 -35.07
CA GLN A 36 24.14 18.41 -35.65
C GLN A 36 25.42 19.08 -35.13
N ARG A 37 25.81 18.81 -33.88
CA ARG A 37 26.96 19.43 -33.22
C ARG A 37 28.02 18.39 -32.87
N LYS A 38 29.29 18.76 -33.05
CA LYS A 38 30.45 17.92 -32.72
C LYS A 38 30.45 17.49 -31.27
N LYS A 39 30.20 18.44 -30.34
CA LYS A 39 30.17 18.21 -28.89
C LYS A 39 29.15 17.13 -28.48
N ASP A 40 27.98 17.10 -29.14
CA ASP A 40 26.94 16.12 -28.84
C ASP A 40 27.35 14.72 -29.33
N ALA A 41 28.01 14.66 -30.50
CA ALA A 41 28.56 13.42 -31.04
C ALA A 41 29.71 12.86 -30.16
N GLU A 42 30.61 13.70 -29.68
CA GLU A 42 31.69 13.30 -28.78
C GLU A 42 31.15 12.81 -27.43
N ALA A 43 30.22 13.55 -26.80
CA ALA A 43 29.57 13.13 -25.54
C ALA A 43 28.84 11.78 -25.73
N ARG A 44 28.19 11.58 -26.89
CA ARG A 44 27.51 10.29 -27.17
C ARG A 44 28.52 9.17 -27.36
N HIS A 45 29.60 9.43 -28.08
CA HIS A 45 30.68 8.46 -28.29
C HIS A 45 31.28 7.97 -26.98
N ASP A 46 31.61 8.89 -26.07
CA ASP A 46 32.20 8.54 -24.78
C ASP A 46 31.22 7.71 -23.91
N LYS A 47 29.95 8.09 -23.93
CA LYS A 47 28.91 7.32 -23.24
C LYS A 47 28.77 5.90 -23.80
N VAL A 48 28.65 5.77 -25.12
CA VAL A 48 28.55 4.47 -25.81
C VAL A 48 29.76 3.60 -25.51
N ARG A 49 30.98 4.19 -25.57
CA ARG A 49 32.22 3.47 -25.25
C ARG A 49 32.23 2.87 -23.85
N LEU A 50 31.73 3.61 -22.85
CA LEU A 50 31.60 3.12 -21.50
C LEU A 50 30.52 2.04 -21.40
N ASP A 51 29.36 2.26 -21.99
CA ASP A 51 28.22 1.34 -21.95
C ASP A 51 28.55 0.00 -22.64
N VAL A 52 29.24 0.02 -23.80
CA VAL A 52 29.70 -1.20 -24.48
C VAL A 52 30.76 -1.92 -23.66
N ARG A 53 31.70 -1.20 -23.03
CA ARG A 53 32.73 -1.79 -22.15
C ARG A 53 32.13 -2.49 -20.95
N HIS A 54 31.03 -1.97 -20.43
CA HIS A 54 30.29 -2.56 -19.29
C HIS A 54 29.26 -3.60 -19.72
N GLY A 55 29.10 -3.89 -21.00
CA GLY A 55 28.13 -4.84 -21.52
C GLY A 55 26.66 -4.44 -21.30
N VAL A 56 26.38 -3.14 -21.17
CA VAL A 56 25.04 -2.59 -20.91
C VAL A 56 24.51 -1.75 -22.06
N HIS A 57 25.26 -1.63 -23.15
CA HIS A 57 24.84 -0.84 -24.30
C HIS A 57 23.66 -1.49 -25.02
N THR A 58 22.64 -0.70 -25.33
CA THR A 58 21.56 -1.08 -26.24
C THR A 58 21.38 0.01 -27.26
N ALA A 59 21.62 -0.33 -28.53
CA ALA A 59 21.43 0.61 -29.64
C ALA A 59 20.01 1.15 -29.66
N ALA A 60 19.86 2.44 -30.00
CA ALA A 60 18.54 3.09 -30.04
C ALA A 60 17.57 2.40 -31.03
N SER A 61 18.08 1.78 -32.10
CA SER A 61 17.30 0.99 -33.06
C SER A 61 16.73 -0.27 -32.46
N LYS A 62 17.48 -0.97 -31.60
CA LYS A 62 17.09 -2.23 -30.90
C LYS A 62 16.42 -2.00 -29.54
N SER A 63 16.43 -0.76 -29.03
CA SER A 63 15.84 -0.44 -27.75
C SER A 63 14.32 -0.63 -27.75
N GLU A 64 13.82 -1.40 -26.81
CA GLU A 64 12.38 -1.56 -26.58
C GLU A 64 11.74 -0.23 -26.12
N THR A 65 10.43 -0.13 -26.31
CA THR A 65 9.61 0.97 -25.79
C THR A 65 9.31 0.78 -24.31
N VAL A 66 8.91 1.86 -23.62
CA VAL A 66 8.44 1.80 -22.23
C VAL A 66 7.21 0.87 -22.11
N ALA A 67 6.35 0.81 -23.14
CA ALA A 67 5.18 -0.08 -23.13
C ALA A 67 5.59 -1.56 -23.22
N GLU A 68 6.52 -1.92 -24.09
CA GLU A 68 7.06 -3.29 -24.21
C GLU A 68 7.77 -3.72 -22.92
N ALA A 69 8.62 -2.85 -22.37
CA ALA A 69 9.24 -3.07 -21.08
C ALA A 69 8.22 -3.26 -19.95
N ALA A 70 7.11 -2.52 -19.99
CA ALA A 70 6.03 -2.66 -18.99
C ALA A 70 5.35 -4.02 -19.08
N VAL A 71 5.06 -4.52 -20.28
CA VAL A 71 4.47 -5.86 -20.47
C VAL A 71 5.42 -6.93 -19.93
N ARG A 72 6.70 -6.87 -20.29
CA ARG A 72 7.73 -7.80 -19.81
C ARG A 72 7.87 -7.76 -18.29
N TRP A 73 7.90 -6.55 -17.71
CA TRP A 73 7.94 -6.37 -16.26
C TRP A 73 6.73 -6.95 -15.55
N LEU A 74 5.50 -6.69 -16.05
CA LEU A 74 4.27 -7.22 -15.47
C LEU A 74 4.23 -8.76 -15.50
N ASN A 75 4.69 -9.38 -16.59
CA ASN A 75 4.78 -10.83 -16.71
C ASN A 75 5.78 -11.41 -15.69
N ARG A 76 6.97 -10.79 -15.58
CA ARG A 76 7.99 -11.19 -14.60
C ARG A 76 7.47 -11.07 -13.16
N VAL A 77 6.90 -9.93 -12.79
CA VAL A 77 6.36 -9.71 -11.43
C VAL A 77 5.22 -10.68 -11.11
N GLY A 78 4.46 -11.07 -12.14
CA GLY A 78 3.43 -12.12 -12.03
C GLY A 78 4.03 -13.49 -11.73
N ALA A 79 5.08 -13.87 -12.45
CA ALA A 79 5.81 -15.12 -12.24
C ALA A 79 6.54 -15.19 -10.89
N GLU A 80 6.97 -14.04 -10.34
CA GLU A 80 7.57 -13.93 -9.01
C GLU A 80 6.57 -14.13 -7.85
N GLY A 81 5.30 -14.45 -8.12
CA GLY A 81 4.30 -14.75 -7.09
C GLY A 81 3.79 -13.53 -6.32
N ARG A 82 3.88 -12.31 -6.88
CA ARG A 82 3.31 -11.11 -6.25
C ARG A 82 1.80 -11.23 -6.08
N GLU A 83 1.27 -10.68 -4.99
CA GLU A 83 -0.16 -10.67 -4.72
C GLU A 83 -0.99 -10.14 -5.90
N ARG A 84 -2.10 -10.84 -6.22
CA ARG A 84 -3.04 -10.47 -7.31
C ARG A 84 -3.48 -9.00 -7.23
N GLY A 85 -3.70 -8.47 -6.02
CA GLY A 85 -4.07 -7.07 -5.80
C GLY A 85 -2.98 -6.09 -6.21
N THR A 86 -1.70 -6.42 -5.96
CA THR A 86 -0.54 -5.60 -6.36
C THR A 86 -0.37 -5.64 -7.89
N LEU A 87 -0.50 -6.82 -8.50
CA LEU A 87 -0.45 -6.95 -9.97
C LEU A 87 -1.55 -6.16 -10.65
N ALA A 88 -2.79 -6.22 -10.14
CA ALA A 88 -3.90 -5.44 -10.68
C ALA A 88 -3.63 -3.93 -10.58
N GLN A 89 -3.05 -3.47 -9.48
CA GLN A 89 -2.65 -2.07 -9.30
C GLN A 89 -1.53 -1.67 -10.29
N TYR A 90 -0.52 -2.49 -10.48
CA TYR A 90 0.54 -2.24 -11.46
C TYR A 90 -0.01 -2.17 -12.89
N ARG A 91 -0.89 -3.11 -13.27
CA ARG A 91 -1.59 -3.07 -14.57
C ARG A 91 -2.39 -1.78 -14.75
N GLN A 92 -3.11 -1.35 -13.72
CA GLN A 92 -3.86 -0.11 -13.74
C GLN A 92 -2.92 1.10 -13.92
N HIS A 93 -1.81 1.17 -13.19
CA HIS A 93 -0.83 2.25 -13.32
C HIS A 93 -0.22 2.29 -14.73
N VAL A 94 0.11 1.13 -15.30
CA VAL A 94 0.66 1.03 -16.66
C VAL A 94 -0.41 1.49 -17.67
N ASN A 95 -1.59 0.90 -17.65
CA ASN A 95 -2.58 1.10 -18.71
C ASN A 95 -3.20 2.51 -18.69
N LEU A 96 -3.44 3.07 -17.50
CA LEU A 96 -4.12 4.37 -17.39
C LEU A 96 -3.17 5.56 -17.34
N HIS A 97 -1.93 5.35 -16.92
CA HIS A 97 -1.05 6.49 -16.63
C HIS A 97 0.30 6.44 -17.35
N ILE A 98 0.99 5.29 -17.38
CA ILE A 98 2.35 5.20 -17.95
C ILE A 98 2.29 5.07 -19.48
N ALA A 99 1.60 4.03 -19.97
CA ALA A 99 1.56 3.74 -21.42
C ALA A 99 0.94 4.87 -22.26
N PRO A 100 -0.18 5.54 -21.86
CA PRO A 100 -0.74 6.62 -22.64
C PRO A 100 0.17 7.86 -22.78
N ARG A 101 1.09 8.09 -21.82
CA ARG A 101 1.92 9.30 -21.77
C ARG A 101 3.30 9.08 -22.34
N ILE A 102 3.97 8.01 -21.93
CA ILE A 102 5.39 7.74 -22.29
C ILE A 102 5.59 6.36 -22.91
N GLY A 103 4.53 5.58 -23.10
CA GLY A 103 4.64 4.19 -23.58
C GLY A 103 5.32 4.03 -24.92
N LYS A 104 5.12 4.99 -25.85
CA LYS A 104 5.74 4.97 -27.20
C LYS A 104 7.22 5.36 -27.20
N LEU A 105 7.74 5.91 -26.09
CA LEU A 105 9.14 6.30 -26.00
C LEU A 105 10.03 5.05 -25.89
N LYS A 106 11.10 5.00 -26.67
CA LYS A 106 12.16 3.98 -26.49
C LYS A 106 12.91 4.25 -25.18
N LEU A 107 13.29 3.20 -24.46
CA LEU A 107 14.06 3.32 -23.23
C LEU A 107 15.37 4.08 -23.43
N ALA A 108 16.05 3.88 -24.55
CA ALA A 108 17.26 4.60 -24.90
C ALA A 108 17.08 6.12 -25.04
N HIS A 109 15.86 6.57 -25.33
CA HIS A 109 15.51 7.99 -25.44
C HIS A 109 14.85 8.55 -24.17
N LEU A 110 14.67 7.73 -23.14
CA LEU A 110 14.11 8.17 -21.87
C LEU A 110 15.21 8.87 -21.04
N THR A 111 15.05 10.17 -20.83
CA THR A 111 15.99 11.01 -20.08
C THR A 111 15.38 11.41 -18.72
N PRO A 112 16.18 11.83 -17.72
CA PRO A 112 15.67 12.38 -16.47
C PRO A 112 14.64 13.51 -16.68
N ALA A 113 14.92 14.44 -17.59
CA ALA A 113 14.00 15.54 -17.91
C ALA A 113 12.63 15.05 -18.43
N ARG A 114 12.60 13.98 -19.22
CA ARG A 114 11.33 13.37 -19.67
C ARG A 114 10.57 12.70 -18.55
N VAL A 115 11.27 12.08 -17.60
CA VAL A 115 10.65 11.48 -16.41
C VAL A 115 10.14 12.57 -15.45
N GLU A 116 10.84 13.70 -15.36
CA GLU A 116 10.37 14.88 -14.63
C GLU A 116 9.10 15.46 -15.24
N GLY A 117 9.07 15.67 -16.55
CA GLY A 117 7.86 16.11 -17.24
C GLY A 117 6.69 15.14 -17.06
N PHE A 118 6.94 13.83 -17.08
CA PHE A 118 5.92 12.82 -16.74
C PHE A 118 5.44 12.97 -15.31
N ARG A 119 6.33 13.16 -14.32
CA ARG A 119 5.97 13.42 -12.92
C ARG A 119 5.07 14.65 -12.79
N ASP A 120 5.40 15.74 -13.47
CA ASP A 120 4.66 17.00 -13.41
C ASP A 120 3.26 16.85 -13.98
N ASP A 121 3.11 16.17 -15.13
CA ASP A 121 1.81 15.80 -15.69
C ASP A 121 0.97 14.90 -14.74
N LEU A 122 1.61 13.99 -14.02
CA LEU A 122 0.91 13.20 -13.00
C LEU A 122 0.44 14.05 -11.83
N VAL A 123 1.26 15.00 -11.35
CA VAL A 123 0.92 15.85 -10.21
C VAL A 123 -0.19 16.85 -10.55
N ASP A 124 -0.22 17.31 -11.79
CA ASP A 124 -1.28 18.18 -12.31
C ASP A 124 -2.64 17.46 -12.39
N LYS A 125 -2.65 16.23 -12.90
CA LYS A 125 -3.89 15.50 -13.21
C LYS A 125 -4.38 14.56 -12.11
N LEU A 126 -3.52 14.20 -11.14
CA LEU A 126 -3.83 13.23 -10.10
C LEU A 126 -3.58 13.79 -8.71
N SER A 127 -4.19 13.15 -7.71
CA SER A 127 -3.80 13.43 -6.33
C SER A 127 -2.32 13.06 -6.10
N ARG A 128 -1.60 13.85 -5.31
CA ARG A 128 -0.18 13.59 -4.98
C ARG A 128 0.10 12.15 -4.50
N PRO A 129 -0.76 11.52 -3.65
CA PRO A 129 -0.57 10.12 -3.28
C PRO A 129 -0.66 9.15 -4.47
N MET A 130 -1.58 9.40 -5.42
CA MET A 130 -1.70 8.57 -6.63
C MET A 130 -0.51 8.80 -7.57
N ALA A 131 -0.13 10.04 -7.84
CA ALA A 131 1.05 10.38 -8.64
C ALA A 131 2.31 9.69 -8.10
N ARG A 132 2.50 9.69 -6.76
CA ARG A 132 3.61 8.98 -6.12
C ARG A 132 3.57 7.48 -6.36
N LYS A 133 2.39 6.84 -6.26
CA LYS A 133 2.24 5.40 -6.52
C LYS A 133 2.56 5.05 -7.97
N VAL A 134 2.07 5.83 -8.92
CA VAL A 134 2.35 5.63 -10.35
C VAL A 134 3.84 5.79 -10.63
N LEU A 135 4.47 6.85 -10.12
CA LEU A 135 5.92 7.07 -10.26
C LEU A 135 6.74 5.92 -9.63
N THR A 136 6.31 5.41 -8.48
CA THR A 136 6.94 4.23 -7.84
C THR A 136 6.85 3.00 -8.75
N SER A 137 5.72 2.79 -9.42
CA SER A 137 5.58 1.69 -10.39
C SER A 137 6.48 1.88 -11.61
N LEU A 138 6.60 3.11 -12.13
CA LEU A 138 7.54 3.43 -13.21
C LEU A 138 8.99 3.16 -12.77
N LYS A 139 9.39 3.60 -11.58
CA LYS A 139 10.73 3.32 -11.05
C LYS A 139 11.02 1.82 -10.94
N SER A 140 10.03 1.03 -10.50
CA SER A 140 10.16 -0.43 -10.41
C SER A 140 10.32 -1.07 -11.79
N LEU A 141 9.56 -0.61 -12.78
CA LEU A 141 9.68 -1.01 -14.18
C LEU A 141 11.08 -0.68 -14.73
N LEU A 142 11.52 0.59 -14.58
CA LEU A 142 12.82 1.04 -15.06
C LEU A 142 13.99 0.31 -14.38
N LYS A 143 13.86 -0.03 -13.09
CA LYS A 143 14.84 -0.87 -12.41
C LYS A 143 14.92 -2.27 -13.04
N ALA A 144 13.78 -2.87 -13.34
CA ALA A 144 13.73 -4.17 -14.01
C ALA A 144 14.29 -4.13 -15.44
N ALA A 145 14.16 -2.99 -16.13
CA ALA A 145 14.72 -2.74 -17.44
C ALA A 145 16.19 -2.25 -17.42
N LYS A 146 16.86 -2.20 -16.26
CA LYS A 146 18.22 -1.69 -16.06
C LYS A 146 18.41 -0.20 -16.41
N HIS A 147 17.32 0.58 -16.39
CA HIS A 147 17.29 2.03 -16.66
C HIS A 147 16.93 2.85 -15.40
N ALA A 148 17.22 2.34 -14.21
CA ALA A 148 16.86 2.99 -12.95
C ALA A 148 17.41 4.41 -12.79
N HIS A 149 18.59 4.69 -13.36
CA HIS A 149 19.30 5.97 -13.27
C HIS A 149 18.48 7.15 -13.80
N VAL A 150 17.65 6.96 -14.84
CA VAL A 150 16.85 8.07 -15.43
C VAL A 150 15.72 8.56 -14.51
N ALA A 151 15.38 7.81 -13.48
CA ALA A 151 14.33 8.15 -12.54
C ALA A 151 14.83 8.23 -11.08
N ALA A 152 16.14 8.12 -10.84
CA ALA A 152 16.73 8.03 -9.51
C ALA A 152 16.29 9.21 -8.62
N ASP A 153 16.53 10.43 -9.07
CA ASP A 153 16.29 11.67 -8.33
C ASP A 153 14.89 12.25 -8.52
N VAL A 154 14.07 11.66 -9.41
CA VAL A 154 12.71 12.13 -9.66
C VAL A 154 11.79 11.67 -8.53
N SER A 155 11.14 12.59 -7.85
CA SER A 155 10.22 12.28 -6.76
C SER A 155 8.99 13.19 -6.77
N VAL A 156 7.89 12.68 -6.19
CA VAL A 156 6.72 13.50 -5.86
C VAL A 156 6.84 13.87 -4.39
N GLY A 157 7.12 15.14 -4.12
CA GLY A 157 7.26 15.67 -2.76
C GLY A 157 6.03 15.37 -1.89
N ARG A 158 6.26 15.10 -0.61
CA ARG A 158 5.18 15.05 0.37
C ARG A 158 4.57 16.44 0.48
N SER A 159 3.24 16.53 0.64
CA SER A 159 2.62 17.80 0.97
C SER A 159 3.23 18.31 2.28
N LYS A 160 3.58 19.62 2.36
CA LYS A 160 3.99 20.26 3.61
C LYS A 160 2.87 20.27 4.66
N ARG A 161 1.64 19.94 4.26
CA ARG A 161 0.57 19.66 5.21
C ARG A 161 1.02 18.45 6.01
N ALA A 162 1.29 18.67 7.31
CA ALA A 162 1.67 17.62 8.25
C ALA A 162 0.82 16.36 7.98
N GLU A 163 1.41 15.18 8.00
CA GLU A 163 0.65 13.94 7.87
C GLU A 163 -0.46 14.03 8.91
N ARG A 164 -1.70 14.09 8.42
CA ARG A 164 -2.87 14.30 9.26
C ARG A 164 -2.93 13.18 10.29
N LYS A 165 -2.67 13.54 11.54
CA LYS A 165 -2.81 12.61 12.66
C LYS A 165 -4.26 12.13 12.77
N LEU A 166 -4.44 10.91 13.21
CA LEU A 166 -5.77 10.38 13.50
C LEU A 166 -6.36 11.12 14.70
N GLU A 167 -7.60 11.60 14.57
CA GLU A 167 -8.28 12.35 15.61
C GLU A 167 -9.49 11.57 16.13
N ALA A 168 -9.63 11.54 17.45
CA ALA A 168 -10.82 10.99 18.12
C ALA A 168 -12.08 11.78 17.70
N GLY A 169 -13.20 11.08 17.53
CA GLY A 169 -14.45 11.67 17.04
C GLY A 169 -14.50 11.99 15.55
N ARG A 170 -13.36 11.90 14.83
CA ARG A 170 -13.30 12.13 13.38
C ARG A 170 -12.88 10.90 12.61
N ASP A 171 -11.73 10.34 12.97
CA ASP A 171 -11.11 9.19 12.31
C ASP A 171 -11.16 7.95 13.20
N ILE A 172 -11.16 8.16 14.52
CA ILE A 172 -11.28 7.15 15.57
C ILE A 172 -12.63 7.36 16.26
N PRO A 173 -13.51 6.35 16.31
CA PRO A 173 -14.76 6.46 17.07
C PRO A 173 -14.51 6.77 18.54
N MET A 174 -15.36 7.61 19.12
CA MET A 174 -15.37 7.84 20.57
C MET A 174 -15.96 6.61 21.30
N PRO A 175 -15.58 6.32 22.56
CA PRO A 175 -16.14 5.23 23.32
C PRO A 175 -17.67 5.22 23.37
N ALA A 176 -18.30 6.39 23.54
CA ALA A 176 -19.75 6.55 23.52
C ALA A 176 -20.37 6.21 22.15
N GLU A 177 -19.68 6.50 21.04
CA GLU A 177 -20.13 6.13 19.69
C GLU A 177 -20.05 4.61 19.49
N VAL A 178 -18.96 3.98 19.93
CA VAL A 178 -18.80 2.51 19.86
C VAL A 178 -19.89 1.81 20.69
N LYS A 179 -20.18 2.31 21.90
CA LYS A 179 -21.27 1.78 22.73
C LYS A 179 -22.62 1.84 22.01
N ARG A 180 -22.97 2.98 21.38
CA ARG A 180 -24.22 3.10 20.60
C ARG A 180 -24.26 2.16 19.40
N ILE A 181 -23.12 2.00 18.69
CA ILE A 181 -23.04 1.07 17.56
C ILE A 181 -23.28 -0.38 18.00
N ILE A 182 -22.68 -0.80 19.11
CA ILE A 182 -22.86 -2.14 19.68
C ILE A 182 -24.31 -2.35 20.14
N GLU A 183 -24.89 -1.36 20.83
CA GLU A 183 -26.29 -1.41 21.28
C GLU A 183 -27.27 -1.50 20.10
N ALA A 184 -27.05 -0.72 19.03
CA ALA A 184 -27.88 -0.78 17.84
C ALA A 184 -27.79 -2.12 17.07
N ALA A 185 -26.80 -2.94 17.38
CA ALA A 185 -26.60 -4.26 16.77
C ALA A 185 -27.10 -5.42 17.65
N LYS A 186 -27.55 -5.18 18.87
CA LYS A 186 -27.80 -6.22 19.89
C LYS A 186 -28.80 -7.30 19.46
N ASP A 187 -29.83 -6.90 18.70
CA ASP A 187 -30.89 -7.81 18.25
C ASP A 187 -30.50 -8.60 16.98
N ASN A 188 -29.30 -8.34 16.44
CA ASN A 188 -28.75 -9.08 15.32
C ASN A 188 -27.48 -9.83 15.75
N PRO A 189 -27.56 -11.13 16.04
CA PRO A 189 -26.42 -11.90 16.58
C PRO A 189 -25.17 -11.83 15.73
N ARG A 190 -25.31 -11.83 14.39
CA ARG A 190 -24.19 -11.71 13.46
C ARG A 190 -23.51 -10.34 13.56
N MET A 191 -24.29 -9.26 13.55
CA MET A 191 -23.76 -7.91 13.59
C MET A 191 -23.15 -7.58 14.94
N SER A 192 -23.79 -8.03 16.03
CA SER A 192 -23.26 -7.92 17.39
C SER A 192 -21.89 -8.60 17.51
N ALA A 193 -21.78 -9.86 17.10
CA ALA A 193 -20.53 -10.60 17.10
C ALA A 193 -19.45 -9.94 16.21
N LEU A 194 -19.82 -9.50 15.00
CA LEU A 194 -18.89 -8.84 14.06
C LEU A 194 -18.35 -7.53 14.64
N LEU A 195 -19.21 -6.67 15.15
CA LEU A 195 -18.83 -5.35 15.64
C LEU A 195 -18.02 -5.42 16.93
N LEU A 196 -18.41 -6.29 17.86
CA LEU A 196 -17.64 -6.54 19.09
C LEU A 196 -16.25 -7.10 18.75
N THR A 197 -16.15 -8.09 17.85
CA THR A 197 -14.86 -8.62 17.40
C THR A 197 -14.02 -7.54 16.70
N ALA A 198 -14.62 -6.73 15.85
CA ALA A 198 -13.90 -5.66 15.15
C ALA A 198 -13.39 -4.56 16.10
N ALA A 199 -14.22 -4.16 17.08
CA ALA A 199 -13.91 -3.08 18.00
C ALA A 199 -12.97 -3.50 19.16
N LEU A 200 -13.08 -4.74 19.65
CA LEU A 200 -12.35 -5.17 20.84
C LEU A 200 -11.19 -6.15 20.55
N CYS A 201 -11.05 -6.63 19.29
CA CYS A 201 -9.93 -7.46 18.86
C CYS A 201 -9.10 -6.83 17.74
N GLY A 202 -9.55 -5.73 17.14
CA GLY A 202 -8.79 -4.94 16.19
C GLY A 202 -8.38 -5.65 14.89
N LEU A 203 -9.15 -6.65 14.43
CA LEU A 203 -8.88 -7.37 13.19
C LEU A 203 -9.02 -6.47 11.95
N ARG A 204 -8.22 -6.76 10.90
CA ARG A 204 -8.44 -6.17 9.58
C ARG A 204 -9.71 -6.76 8.94
N ALA A 205 -10.39 -6.01 8.08
CA ALA A 205 -11.56 -6.51 7.36
C ALA A 205 -11.27 -7.83 6.59
N SER A 206 -10.07 -7.98 6.02
CA SER A 206 -9.66 -9.22 5.34
C SER A 206 -9.44 -10.39 6.31
N GLU A 207 -9.00 -10.12 7.53
CA GLU A 207 -8.84 -11.10 8.59
C GLU A 207 -10.21 -11.55 9.13
N LEU A 208 -11.14 -10.61 9.37
CA LEU A 208 -12.53 -10.93 9.76
C LEU A 208 -13.23 -11.81 8.70
N ARG A 209 -13.04 -11.49 7.41
CA ARG A 209 -13.63 -12.25 6.30
C ARG A 209 -13.06 -13.66 6.14
N GLY A 210 -11.83 -13.86 6.58
CA GLY A 210 -11.15 -15.16 6.53
C GLY A 210 -11.11 -15.89 7.86
N LEU A 211 -11.70 -15.36 8.94
CA LEU A 211 -11.66 -15.98 10.26
C LEU A 211 -12.49 -17.26 10.28
N ARG A 212 -11.90 -18.36 10.76
CA ARG A 212 -12.58 -19.67 10.92
C ARG A 212 -12.95 -19.92 12.37
N TRP A 213 -13.96 -20.77 12.59
CA TRP A 213 -14.30 -21.24 13.93
C TRP A 213 -13.18 -22.06 14.58
N SER A 214 -12.41 -22.81 13.78
CA SER A 214 -11.21 -23.52 14.25
C SER A 214 -10.07 -22.62 14.73
N ASP A 215 -10.11 -21.32 14.42
CA ASP A 215 -9.16 -20.31 14.88
C ASP A 215 -9.70 -19.52 16.10
N VAL A 216 -10.86 -19.89 16.66
CA VAL A 216 -11.49 -19.23 17.83
C VAL A 216 -11.66 -20.22 18.96
N ASP A 217 -10.85 -20.09 19.98
CA ASP A 217 -11.00 -20.84 21.23
C ASP A 217 -11.95 -20.09 22.19
N LEU A 218 -13.23 -20.48 22.17
CA LEU A 218 -14.26 -19.89 23.04
C LEU A 218 -14.15 -20.34 24.49
N LYS A 219 -13.39 -21.39 24.81
CA LYS A 219 -13.14 -21.86 26.18
C LYS A 219 -11.91 -21.16 26.76
N GLY A 220 -10.81 -21.15 26.05
CA GLY A 220 -9.58 -20.47 26.43
C GLY A 220 -9.65 -18.94 26.30
N GLY A 221 -10.67 -18.40 25.61
CA GLY A 221 -10.81 -16.95 25.41
C GLY A 221 -9.74 -16.38 24.47
N GLU A 222 -9.41 -17.09 23.39
CA GLU A 222 -8.38 -16.68 22.44
C GLU A 222 -8.86 -16.74 20.99
N LEU A 223 -8.33 -15.83 20.16
CA LEU A 223 -8.54 -15.79 18.72
C LEU A 223 -7.19 -15.78 18.00
N HIS A 224 -7.01 -16.70 17.07
CA HIS A 224 -5.78 -16.84 16.28
C HIS A 224 -5.98 -16.29 14.88
N VAL A 225 -5.18 -15.29 14.49
CA VAL A 225 -5.17 -14.77 13.12
C VAL A 225 -4.14 -15.56 12.30
N ARG A 226 -4.60 -16.56 11.54
CA ARG A 226 -3.74 -17.46 10.74
C ARG A 226 -3.95 -17.31 9.24
N GLN A 227 -5.07 -16.71 8.83
CA GLN A 227 -5.41 -16.49 7.43
C GLN A 227 -6.22 -15.22 7.21
N ARG A 228 -6.43 -14.88 5.95
CA ARG A 228 -7.28 -13.77 5.49
C ARG A 228 -7.97 -14.10 4.18
N ALA A 229 -9.08 -13.44 3.89
CA ALA A 229 -9.67 -13.42 2.55
C ALA A 229 -9.23 -12.16 1.81
N ASP A 230 -8.65 -12.30 0.62
CA ASP A 230 -8.24 -11.18 -0.21
C ASP A 230 -9.45 -10.48 -0.88
N ARG A 231 -9.20 -9.40 -1.66
CA ARG A 231 -10.26 -8.67 -2.36
C ARG A 231 -10.98 -9.50 -3.44
N TYR A 232 -10.44 -10.63 -3.82
CA TYR A 232 -11.00 -11.56 -4.82
C TYR A 232 -11.64 -12.78 -4.18
N ASN A 233 -11.88 -12.74 -2.85
CA ASN A 233 -12.42 -13.84 -2.05
C ASN A 233 -11.53 -15.11 -2.08
N ALA A 234 -10.24 -14.96 -2.27
CA ALA A 234 -9.30 -16.06 -2.10
C ALA A 234 -8.76 -16.07 -0.66
N ILE A 235 -8.80 -17.25 -0.03
CA ILE A 235 -8.15 -17.47 1.26
C ILE A 235 -6.64 -17.58 1.05
N GLY A 236 -5.88 -16.97 1.93
CA GLY A 236 -4.42 -17.02 1.92
C GLY A 236 -3.83 -16.62 3.26
N ALA A 237 -2.54 -16.84 3.40
CA ALA A 237 -1.79 -16.42 4.59
C ALA A 237 -1.89 -14.90 4.81
N PRO A 238 -1.72 -14.42 6.04
CA PRO A 238 -1.57 -13.00 6.33
C PRO A 238 -0.42 -12.38 5.54
N LYS A 239 -0.47 -11.06 5.30
CA LYS A 239 0.51 -10.34 4.44
C LYS A 239 1.96 -10.40 4.92
N SER A 240 2.18 -10.64 6.20
CA SER A 240 3.49 -10.74 6.83
C SER A 240 3.44 -11.75 7.96
N THR A 241 4.56 -12.32 8.32
CA THR A 241 4.70 -13.23 9.48
C THR A 241 4.21 -12.58 10.78
N SER A 242 4.48 -11.30 10.98
CA SER A 242 3.98 -10.53 12.12
C SER A 242 2.47 -10.37 12.19
N SER A 243 1.76 -10.63 11.09
CA SER A 243 0.29 -10.59 11.07
C SER A 243 -0.33 -11.86 11.65
N THR A 244 0.40 -12.99 11.71
CA THR A 244 0.01 -14.19 12.45
C THR A 244 0.19 -13.90 13.93
N ARG A 245 -0.91 -13.98 14.71
CA ARG A 245 -0.92 -13.59 16.11
C ARG A 245 -2.10 -14.19 16.85
N THR A 246 -1.99 -14.25 18.18
CA THR A 246 -3.09 -14.57 19.09
C THR A 246 -3.57 -13.30 19.76
N ILE A 247 -4.88 -13.16 19.91
CA ILE A 247 -5.57 -12.03 20.53
C ILE A 247 -6.46 -12.57 21.63
N PRO A 248 -6.33 -12.10 22.89
CA PRO A 248 -7.26 -12.46 23.95
C PRO A 248 -8.65 -11.90 23.65
N LEU A 249 -9.67 -12.70 23.90
CA LEU A 249 -11.07 -12.35 23.70
C LEU A 249 -11.68 -11.83 25.01
N PRO A 250 -12.20 -10.60 25.04
CA PRO A 250 -13.03 -10.15 26.15
C PRO A 250 -14.28 -11.02 26.31
N PRO A 251 -14.84 -11.16 27.56
CA PRO A 251 -16.00 -11.96 27.81
C PRO A 251 -17.22 -11.64 26.96
N GLU A 252 -17.42 -10.36 26.62
CA GLU A 252 -18.51 -9.88 25.78
C GLU A 252 -18.38 -10.39 24.34
N VAL A 253 -17.15 -10.47 23.81
CA VAL A 253 -16.88 -11.03 22.48
C VAL A 253 -17.14 -12.54 22.48
N VAL A 254 -16.69 -13.23 23.52
CA VAL A 254 -16.94 -14.68 23.67
C VAL A 254 -18.44 -14.96 23.74
N ALA A 255 -19.21 -14.21 24.53
CA ALA A 255 -20.67 -14.35 24.65
C ALA A 255 -21.36 -14.13 23.29
N ALA A 256 -21.05 -13.04 22.60
CA ALA A 256 -21.63 -12.74 21.31
C ALA A 256 -21.27 -13.79 20.24
N LEU A 257 -20.02 -14.27 20.22
CA LEU A 257 -19.60 -15.34 19.31
C LEU A 257 -20.29 -16.67 19.62
N LYS A 258 -20.53 -17.01 20.89
CA LYS A 258 -21.30 -18.22 21.26
C LYS A 258 -22.73 -18.15 20.72
N VAL A 259 -23.42 -17.03 20.94
CA VAL A 259 -24.79 -16.81 20.42
C VAL A 259 -24.80 -16.89 18.87
N TRP A 260 -23.89 -16.19 18.23
CA TRP A 260 -23.78 -16.20 16.76
C TRP A 260 -23.48 -17.59 16.20
N LYS A 261 -22.65 -18.40 16.87
CA LYS A 261 -22.30 -19.75 16.44
C LYS A 261 -23.50 -20.67 16.25
N LEU A 262 -24.57 -20.48 17.05
CA LEU A 262 -25.79 -21.27 16.95
C LEU A 262 -26.57 -21.00 15.66
N ALA A 263 -26.51 -19.78 15.14
CA ALA A 263 -27.22 -19.34 13.93
C ALA A 263 -26.30 -19.15 12.72
N CYS A 264 -25.00 -19.42 12.87
CA CYS A 264 -24.02 -19.19 11.80
C CYS A 264 -24.22 -20.18 10.65
N PRO A 265 -24.39 -19.71 9.39
CA PRO A 265 -24.46 -20.58 8.23
C PRO A 265 -23.19 -21.43 8.10
N LYS A 266 -23.37 -22.72 7.89
CA LYS A 266 -22.27 -23.66 7.67
C LYS A 266 -21.78 -23.59 6.23
N GLY A 267 -20.49 -23.87 6.01
CA GLY A 267 -19.86 -23.94 4.72
C GLY A 267 -18.47 -24.57 4.82
N ASP A 268 -17.91 -24.99 3.68
CA ASP A 268 -16.66 -25.75 3.60
C ASP A 268 -15.44 -25.02 4.22
N LEU A 269 -15.50 -23.69 4.30
CA LEU A 269 -14.42 -22.88 4.85
C LEU A 269 -14.53 -22.63 6.35
N ASP A 270 -15.58 -23.14 7.02
CA ASP A 270 -15.85 -23.00 8.47
C ASP A 270 -15.70 -21.56 8.97
N LEU A 271 -16.20 -20.58 8.21
CA LEU A 271 -16.02 -19.15 8.50
C LEU A 271 -16.88 -18.68 9.65
N VAL A 272 -16.33 -17.76 10.45
CA VAL A 272 -17.08 -17.09 11.52
C VAL A 272 -18.09 -16.08 10.97
N PHE A 273 -17.75 -15.37 9.88
CA PHE A 273 -18.62 -14.35 9.27
C PHE A 273 -18.86 -14.63 7.79
N PRO A 274 -19.55 -15.74 7.45
CA PRO A 274 -19.84 -16.11 6.08
C PRO A 274 -21.01 -15.31 5.49
N THR A 275 -21.29 -15.51 4.20
CA THR A 275 -22.59 -15.19 3.58
C THR A 275 -23.70 -16.14 4.12
N GLY A 276 -24.96 -15.88 3.76
CA GLY A 276 -26.06 -16.81 4.08
C GLY A 276 -25.89 -18.23 3.51
N THR A 277 -25.02 -18.39 2.52
CA THR A 277 -24.69 -19.69 1.88
C THR A 277 -23.38 -20.30 2.40
N GLY A 278 -22.79 -19.79 3.48
CA GLY A 278 -21.51 -20.29 4.01
C GLY A 278 -20.26 -19.81 3.27
N ALA A 279 -20.40 -19.03 2.20
CA ALA A 279 -19.27 -18.55 1.40
C ALA A 279 -18.60 -17.30 1.98
N ILE A 280 -17.42 -16.94 1.41
CA ILE A 280 -16.70 -15.71 1.80
C ILE A 280 -17.55 -14.48 1.41
N MET A 281 -17.81 -13.61 2.38
CA MET A 281 -18.49 -12.36 2.14
C MET A 281 -17.61 -11.38 1.36
N TYR A 282 -18.16 -10.72 0.33
CA TYR A 282 -17.45 -9.64 -0.35
C TYR A 282 -17.15 -8.47 0.60
N HIS A 283 -15.99 -7.88 0.41
CA HIS A 283 -15.58 -6.74 1.24
C HIS A 283 -16.61 -5.59 1.20
N ARG A 284 -17.16 -5.31 0.03
CA ARG A 284 -18.18 -4.27 -0.14
C ARG A 284 -19.47 -4.61 0.63
N SER A 285 -19.95 -5.85 0.50
CA SER A 285 -21.15 -6.31 1.22
C SER A 285 -20.99 -6.25 2.74
N MET A 286 -19.78 -6.56 3.25
CA MET A 286 -19.48 -6.41 4.67
C MET A 286 -19.55 -4.94 5.12
N LEU A 287 -19.05 -4.00 4.30
CA LEU A 287 -19.16 -2.57 4.61
C LEU A 287 -20.61 -2.08 4.51
N ASP A 288 -21.34 -2.52 3.51
CA ASP A 288 -22.73 -2.12 3.29
C ASP A 288 -23.64 -2.63 4.42
N SER A 289 -23.36 -3.81 5.01
CA SER A 289 -24.09 -4.34 6.18
C SER A 289 -23.92 -3.50 7.46
N LEU A 290 -22.88 -2.67 7.53
CA LEU A 290 -22.68 -1.76 8.67
C LEU A 290 -23.53 -0.50 8.57
N ALA A 291 -23.92 -0.09 7.36
CA ALA A 291 -24.60 1.19 7.15
C ALA A 291 -25.91 1.31 7.95
N PRO A 292 -26.83 0.33 7.96
CA PRO A 292 -28.05 0.39 8.74
C PRO A 292 -27.78 0.52 10.24
N VAL A 293 -26.78 -0.19 10.75
CA VAL A 293 -26.41 -0.15 12.19
C VAL A 293 -25.85 1.22 12.56
N MET A 294 -25.01 1.81 11.72
CA MET A 294 -24.45 3.15 11.96
C MET A 294 -25.55 4.22 11.97
N VAL A 295 -26.54 4.08 11.08
CA VAL A 295 -27.71 4.98 11.02
C VAL A 295 -28.55 4.83 12.29
N ALA A 296 -28.90 3.61 12.68
CA ALA A 296 -29.67 3.33 13.90
C ALA A 296 -28.96 3.82 15.17
N ALA A 297 -27.63 3.73 15.22
CA ALA A 297 -26.80 4.26 16.30
C ALA A 297 -26.68 5.81 16.33
N GLY A 298 -27.20 6.51 15.31
CA GLY A 298 -27.00 7.94 15.15
C GLY A 298 -25.53 8.33 14.89
N VAL A 299 -24.72 7.40 14.34
CA VAL A 299 -23.29 7.61 14.08
C VAL A 299 -23.11 7.84 12.58
N VAL A 300 -23.59 9.00 12.14
CA VAL A 300 -23.60 9.43 10.74
C VAL A 300 -22.94 10.78 10.57
N ARG A 301 -22.47 11.04 9.34
CA ARG A 301 -21.96 12.35 8.90
C ARG A 301 -22.53 12.63 7.50
N ASN A 302 -23.23 13.75 7.34
CA ASN A 302 -23.90 14.10 6.08
C ASN A 302 -24.79 12.96 5.53
N GLY A 303 -25.58 12.32 6.40
CA GLY A 303 -26.50 11.22 6.04
C GLY A 303 -25.83 9.88 5.71
N LYS A 304 -24.49 9.78 5.82
CA LYS A 304 -23.73 8.55 5.54
C LYS A 304 -23.08 8.00 6.81
N PRO A 305 -22.78 6.69 6.87
CA PRO A 305 -22.01 6.11 7.95
C PRO A 305 -20.73 6.89 8.22
N LYS A 306 -20.50 7.29 9.47
CA LYS A 306 -19.35 8.10 9.87
C LYS A 306 -18.05 7.30 9.82
N TYR A 307 -18.12 6.00 10.11
CA TYR A 307 -16.96 5.13 10.26
C TYR A 307 -17.06 3.86 9.39
N THR A 308 -15.91 3.26 9.16
CA THR A 308 -15.75 1.94 8.52
C THR A 308 -15.22 0.93 9.53
N LEU A 309 -15.15 -0.37 9.18
CA LEU A 309 -14.48 -1.38 9.99
C LEU A 309 -13.03 -1.01 10.35
N HIS A 310 -12.34 -0.29 9.47
CA HIS A 310 -10.98 0.13 9.76
C HIS A 310 -10.90 1.18 10.89
N ALA A 311 -11.92 2.01 11.02
CA ALA A 311 -12.03 2.96 12.12
C ALA A 311 -12.24 2.24 13.48
N LEU A 312 -12.96 1.11 13.52
CA LEU A 312 -13.05 0.27 14.71
C LEU A 312 -11.70 -0.33 15.13
N ARG A 313 -10.87 -0.69 14.15
CA ARG A 313 -9.49 -1.10 14.45
C ARG A 313 -8.64 0.07 14.95
N HIS A 314 -8.88 1.29 14.49
CA HIS A 314 -8.23 2.49 15.07
C HIS A 314 -8.71 2.72 16.49
N PHE A 315 -10.01 2.48 16.76
CA PHE A 315 -10.55 2.51 18.13
C PHE A 315 -9.85 1.50 19.03
N PHE A 316 -9.73 0.24 18.59
CA PHE A 316 -9.00 -0.79 19.34
C PHE A 316 -7.57 -0.35 19.69
N ALA A 317 -6.84 0.21 18.73
CA ALA A 317 -5.48 0.71 18.97
C ALA A 317 -5.48 1.84 20.02
N SER A 318 -6.38 2.81 19.88
CA SER A 318 -6.52 3.93 20.82
C SER A 318 -6.90 3.43 22.22
N TRP A 319 -7.84 2.51 22.30
CA TRP A 319 -8.28 1.90 23.57
C TRP A 319 -7.14 1.13 24.26
N CYS A 320 -6.33 0.41 23.49
CA CYS A 320 -5.14 -0.26 24.03
C CYS A 320 -4.09 0.70 24.58
N ILE A 321 -4.01 1.93 24.03
CA ILE A 321 -3.01 2.94 24.37
C ILE A 321 -3.46 3.85 25.51
N ASN A 322 -4.74 4.21 25.56
CA ASN A 322 -5.27 5.16 26.53
C ASN A 322 -5.02 4.67 27.96
N ARG A 323 -4.90 5.62 28.89
CA ARG A 323 -4.72 5.36 30.33
C ARG A 323 -5.85 4.52 30.90
N SER A 324 -5.54 3.68 31.87
CA SER A 324 -6.54 2.89 32.61
C SER A 324 -7.56 3.78 33.30
N ALA A 325 -7.13 4.91 33.83
CA ALA A 325 -7.99 5.94 34.44
C ALA A 325 -9.03 6.51 33.45
N ASP A 326 -8.72 6.53 32.15
CA ASP A 326 -9.62 7.01 31.09
C ASP A 326 -10.41 5.85 30.43
N GLY A 327 -10.44 4.68 31.07
CA GLY A 327 -11.11 3.47 30.56
C GLY A 327 -10.35 2.76 29.45
N GLY A 328 -9.05 3.04 29.25
CA GLY A 328 -8.15 2.35 28.33
C GLY A 328 -7.46 1.15 28.98
N ARG A 329 -6.50 0.56 28.23
CA ARG A 329 -5.72 -0.60 28.68
C ARG A 329 -4.28 -0.26 29.05
N GLU A 330 -3.80 0.91 28.74
CA GLU A 330 -2.45 1.44 29.02
C GLU A 330 -1.31 0.50 28.60
N LEU A 331 -1.44 -0.12 27.44
CA LEU A 331 -0.49 -1.12 26.99
C LEU A 331 0.75 -0.47 26.35
N PRO A 332 1.95 -1.02 26.58
CA PRO A 332 3.16 -0.57 25.91
C PRO A 332 3.06 -0.66 24.38
N ALA A 333 3.68 0.26 23.68
CA ALA A 333 3.65 0.34 22.20
C ALA A 333 4.02 -0.98 21.51
N LYS A 334 4.93 -1.75 22.09
CA LYS A 334 5.35 -3.05 21.54
C LYS A 334 4.25 -4.11 21.66
N VAL A 335 3.48 -4.10 22.72
CA VAL A 335 2.33 -5.00 22.91
C VAL A 335 1.22 -4.62 21.92
N VAL A 336 0.91 -3.33 21.79
CA VAL A 336 -0.06 -2.81 20.80
C VAL A 336 0.36 -3.18 19.37
N GLN A 337 1.67 -3.06 19.03
CA GLN A 337 2.20 -3.52 17.76
C GLN A 337 1.88 -4.98 17.50
N GLY A 338 2.12 -5.85 18.49
CA GLY A 338 1.84 -7.29 18.42
C GLY A 338 0.36 -7.58 18.21
N LEU A 339 -0.52 -7.01 19.03
CA LEU A 339 -1.98 -7.18 18.93
C LEU A 339 -2.53 -6.70 17.59
N LEU A 340 -1.99 -5.64 17.03
CA LEU A 340 -2.36 -5.14 15.71
C LEU A 340 -1.73 -5.95 14.56
N GLY A 341 -0.66 -6.71 14.80
CA GLY A 341 0.07 -7.41 13.74
C GLY A 341 0.71 -6.42 12.76
N HIS A 342 1.39 -5.39 13.27
CA HIS A 342 2.18 -4.46 12.48
C HIS A 342 3.62 -5.01 12.29
N GLY A 343 4.12 -4.96 11.07
CA GLY A 343 5.45 -5.48 10.73
C GLY A 343 6.61 -4.70 11.37
N SER A 344 6.36 -3.46 11.83
CA SER A 344 7.37 -2.64 12.49
C SER A 344 6.72 -1.76 13.57
N ILE A 345 7.49 -1.45 14.62
CA ILE A 345 7.07 -0.53 15.68
C ILE A 345 6.85 0.89 15.13
N VAL A 346 7.66 1.29 14.14
CA VAL A 346 7.54 2.59 13.47
C VAL A 346 6.14 2.78 12.90
N MET A 347 5.54 1.74 12.30
CA MET A 347 4.16 1.81 11.78
C MET A 347 3.14 2.11 12.89
N THR A 348 3.35 1.58 14.10
CA THR A 348 2.48 1.84 15.26
C THR A 348 2.68 3.26 15.76
N LEU A 349 3.93 3.69 15.92
CA LEU A 349 4.26 5.01 16.44
C LEU A 349 3.92 6.14 15.47
N ASP A 350 4.18 5.99 14.17
CA ASP A 350 3.78 6.97 13.14
C ASP A 350 2.27 7.19 13.12
N ARG A 351 1.50 6.12 13.35
CA ARG A 351 0.04 6.19 13.29
C ARG A 351 -0.61 6.62 14.60
N TYR A 352 -0.10 6.13 15.73
CA TYR A 352 -0.73 6.25 17.05
C TYR A 352 0.17 6.87 18.12
N GLY A 353 1.44 7.20 17.81
CA GLY A 353 2.40 7.72 18.79
C GLY A 353 1.91 8.95 19.54
N HIS A 354 1.10 9.80 18.88
CA HIS A 354 0.50 10.99 19.49
C HIS A 354 -0.62 10.69 20.50
N LEU A 355 -1.11 9.44 20.57
CA LEU A 355 -2.14 9.00 21.53
C LEU A 355 -1.52 8.41 22.79
N PHE A 356 -0.24 8.09 22.81
CA PHE A 356 0.42 7.59 24.01
C PHE A 356 0.44 8.68 25.09
N PRO A 357 0.14 8.32 26.35
CA PRO A 357 0.24 9.22 27.46
C PRO A 357 1.63 9.85 27.52
N ARG A 358 1.66 11.15 27.75
CA ARG A 358 2.91 11.87 28.00
C ARG A 358 3.12 11.89 29.50
N GLY A 359 4.26 11.35 29.97
CA GLY A 359 4.65 11.35 31.37
C GLY A 359 5.13 12.71 31.88
N ASP A 360 4.47 13.80 31.44
CA ASP A 360 4.86 15.18 31.75
C ASP A 360 4.10 15.75 32.95
N ASP A 361 3.31 14.92 33.62
CA ASP A 361 2.57 15.38 34.79
C ASP A 361 3.51 15.52 35.97
N ARG A 362 3.67 16.77 36.46
CA ARG A 362 4.52 17.07 37.61
C ARG A 362 4.20 16.19 38.82
N ALA A 363 2.95 15.84 39.02
CA ALA A 363 2.51 14.97 40.10
C ALA A 363 3.05 13.54 39.93
N GLU A 364 2.94 12.98 38.72
CA GLU A 364 3.51 11.63 38.41
C GLU A 364 5.03 11.63 38.56
N LEU A 365 5.70 12.67 38.09
CA LEU A 365 7.16 12.79 38.22
C LEU A 365 7.59 12.90 39.70
N ALA A 366 6.87 13.74 40.47
CA ALA A 366 7.16 13.89 41.91
C ALA A 366 6.91 12.58 42.69
N ALA A 367 5.81 11.86 42.38
CA ALA A 367 5.54 10.55 42.98
C ALA A 367 6.61 9.51 42.61
N ALA A 368 6.97 9.44 41.34
CA ALA A 368 8.00 8.50 40.85
C ALA A 368 9.39 8.81 41.46
N SER A 369 9.78 10.09 41.54
CA SER A 369 11.04 10.50 42.16
C SER A 369 11.05 10.26 43.66
N GLY A 370 9.93 10.52 44.34
CA GLY A 370 9.78 10.19 45.76
C GLY A 370 9.90 8.69 46.06
N ALA A 371 9.25 7.87 45.23
CA ALA A 371 9.36 6.41 45.36
C ALA A 371 10.75 5.84 45.04
N LEU A 372 11.51 6.51 44.14
CA LEU A 372 12.88 6.11 43.78
C LEU A 372 13.89 6.47 44.89
N LEU A 373 13.63 7.54 45.65
CA LEU A 373 14.57 8.08 46.66
C LEU A 373 14.22 7.65 48.10
N ALA A 374 13.08 6.97 48.28
CA ALA A 374 12.68 6.35 49.57
C ALA A 374 13.43 5.04 49.75
#